data_d4bf74ec40bdfaa6c0eb8538ec918a98
#
_entry.id   d4bf74ec40bdfaa6c0eb8538ec918a98
#
_cell.length_a   1.000
_cell.length_b   1.000
_cell.length_c   1.000
_cell.angle_alpha   90.00
_cell.angle_beta   90.00
_cell.angle_gamma   90.00
#
_symmetry.space_group_name_H-M   'P 1'
#
loop_
_entity.id
_entity.type
_entity.pdbx_description
1 polymer ?
#
loop_
_entity_poly.entity_id
_entity_poly.type
_entity_poly.pdbx_seq_one_letter_code
_entity_poly.pdbx_strand_id
1 'polypeptide(L)'
;MKNKLILGAAFLLAAITESLACTNLIVGKGASVDGSVIVSYSADSYGMFGELYHYPAGMHEKGTMRDIYDWDSGKYLGQIKEARQTYNVIGNMNEFQVTIGETTFGGREELVDSTGIMDYGSLIYVALQRSRTAKEAIQVMTDLVKEYGYYSSGESFSIADPNEVWILEMIGKGPGVKGAVWVAVRIPDDCIAAHANQSRIHQFNMNDKDNCLYSPDVISFAREKGYFDGMNKDFSFSAAYNPLDFGGVRFCEARVWSFYNMFNKSVGDTYLPYIQGDSKEPMPLYIKPSRKLSVRDVQAAMRDHYEGTPLDITNDHGAGPFKTPYRLSPLSFKVGDQEYFNERPISTQQTAFTFVAQMRANLPDAIGGVLWFGTDDANMTVFAPVYCCSDRIPDCYSGKEVDCVTFSWDSAFWIYNWVADMIRPRYSLMIDDMRAVQNNLEDTYANAQAGIESSAMSLYEKDPVKAKEFLTNYSCMTAESAIDSWKKLGEF
;
A
#
# COMPACT_ATOMS: atom_id res chain seq x y z
N MET A 1 16.94 40.92 49.46
CA MET A 1 17.13 39.52 48.95
C MET A 1 15.86 39.12 48.22
N LYS A 2 15.91 39.15 46.92
CA LYS A 2 14.76 38.81 46.05
C LYS A 2 15.04 37.47 45.39
N ASN A 3 14.35 36.44 45.80
CA ASN A 3 14.38 35.12 45.16
C ASN A 3 13.62 35.17 43.84
N LYS A 4 14.32 35.00 42.73
CA LYS A 4 13.71 34.76 41.43
C LYS A 4 13.47 33.25 41.28
N LEU A 5 12.21 32.86 41.34
CA LEU A 5 11.77 31.54 40.89
C LEU A 5 11.89 31.52 39.35
N ILE A 6 12.76 30.66 38.83
CA ILE A 6 12.80 30.33 37.42
C ILE A 6 11.85 29.16 37.24
N LEU A 7 10.67 29.42 36.66
CA LEU A 7 9.77 28.38 36.15
C LEU A 7 10.39 27.86 34.84
N GLY A 8 10.97 26.69 34.90
CA GLY A 8 11.36 25.95 33.70
C GLY A 8 10.09 25.39 33.05
N ALA A 9 9.67 25.99 31.95
CA ALA A 9 8.68 25.35 31.05
C ALA A 9 9.36 24.19 30.32
N ALA A 10 9.10 22.98 30.80
CA ALA A 10 9.39 21.79 30.03
C ALA A 10 8.38 21.74 28.86
N PHE A 11 8.82 22.15 27.69
CA PHE A 11 8.14 21.80 26.44
C PHE A 11 8.30 20.29 26.27
N LEU A 12 7.25 19.52 26.60
CA LEU A 12 7.07 18.21 26.01
C LEU A 12 6.86 18.46 24.51
N LEU A 13 7.90 18.27 23.69
CA LEU A 13 7.73 17.93 22.30
C LEU A 13 7.04 16.55 22.31
N ALA A 14 5.71 16.52 22.21
CA ALA A 14 5.03 15.38 21.66
C ALA A 14 5.59 15.27 20.24
N ALA A 15 6.44 14.28 20.01
CA ALA A 15 6.76 13.84 18.66
C ALA A 15 5.40 13.47 18.04
N ILE A 16 4.91 14.29 17.14
CA ILE A 16 3.86 13.93 16.22
C ILE A 16 4.55 12.89 15.33
N THR A 17 4.44 11.63 15.70
CA THR A 17 4.70 10.55 14.76
C THR A 17 3.67 10.77 13.67
N GLU A 18 4.12 11.30 12.53
CA GLU A 18 3.31 11.28 11.31
C GLU A 18 2.93 9.81 11.11
N SER A 19 1.66 9.51 11.33
CA SER A 19 1.12 8.17 11.12
C SER A 19 1.11 7.95 9.62
N LEU A 20 2.18 7.34 9.10
CA LEU A 20 2.16 6.69 7.80
C LEU A 20 1.05 5.66 7.87
N ALA A 21 0.04 5.82 7.07
CA ALA A 21 -1.16 5.02 7.19
C ALA A 21 -1.60 4.56 5.80
N CYS A 22 -1.16 3.38 5.43
CA CYS A 22 -1.36 2.77 4.13
C CYS A 22 -2.48 1.71 4.16
N THR A 23 -3.00 1.31 3.01
CA THR A 23 -3.99 0.23 2.90
C THR A 23 -3.66 -0.66 1.70
N ASN A 24 -3.64 -1.97 1.91
CA ASN A 24 -3.48 -2.97 0.86
C ASN A 24 -4.70 -3.89 0.82
N LEU A 25 -5.27 -4.09 -0.38
CA LEU A 25 -6.32 -5.06 -0.66
C LEU A 25 -5.76 -6.12 -1.60
N ILE A 26 -6.12 -7.38 -1.38
CA ILE A 26 -5.55 -8.54 -2.06
C ILE A 26 -6.67 -9.42 -2.59
N VAL A 27 -6.54 -9.88 -3.85
CA VAL A 27 -7.45 -10.84 -4.47
C VAL A 27 -6.63 -11.95 -5.11
N GLY A 28 -6.81 -13.18 -4.64
CA GLY A 28 -6.20 -14.37 -5.23
C GLY A 28 -6.77 -14.66 -6.63
N LYS A 29 -5.98 -15.33 -7.48
CA LYS A 29 -6.36 -15.58 -8.88
C LYS A 29 -7.67 -16.36 -9.06
N GLY A 30 -8.03 -17.23 -8.13
CA GLY A 30 -9.31 -17.97 -8.13
C GLY A 30 -10.49 -17.12 -7.67
N ALA A 31 -10.24 -16.02 -6.92
CA ALA A 31 -11.22 -15.06 -6.45
C ALA A 31 -11.45 -13.92 -7.44
N SER A 32 -10.65 -13.78 -8.49
CA SER A 32 -10.82 -12.77 -9.54
C SER A 32 -11.67 -13.28 -10.71
N VAL A 33 -12.29 -12.36 -11.47
CA VAL A 33 -13.18 -12.72 -12.60
C VAL A 33 -12.41 -13.23 -13.82
N ASP A 34 -11.17 -12.78 -14.01
CA ASP A 34 -10.34 -13.06 -15.18
C ASP A 34 -9.12 -13.96 -14.87
N GLY A 35 -9.02 -14.46 -13.63
CA GLY A 35 -7.91 -15.30 -13.20
C GLY A 35 -6.63 -14.51 -12.85
N SER A 36 -6.68 -13.19 -12.82
CA SER A 36 -5.56 -12.36 -12.35
C SER A 36 -5.37 -12.44 -10.84
N VAL A 37 -4.14 -12.28 -10.38
CA VAL A 37 -3.86 -11.85 -9.00
C VAL A 37 -3.98 -10.33 -8.98
N ILE A 38 -4.66 -9.78 -7.97
CA ILE A 38 -4.84 -8.32 -7.83
C ILE A 38 -4.33 -7.89 -6.46
N VAL A 39 -3.51 -6.84 -6.43
CA VAL A 39 -3.03 -6.18 -5.21
C VAL A 39 -3.24 -4.69 -5.37
N SER A 40 -3.82 -4.04 -4.36
CA SER A 40 -3.88 -2.58 -4.31
C SER A 40 -3.02 -2.02 -3.18
N TYR A 41 -2.69 -0.75 -3.30
CA TYR A 41 -1.95 0.00 -2.31
C TYR A 41 -2.34 1.48 -2.34
N SER A 42 -2.47 2.10 -1.18
CA SER A 42 -2.45 3.55 -1.02
C SER A 42 -1.29 3.94 -0.10
N ALA A 43 -0.47 4.87 -0.54
CA ALA A 43 0.60 5.47 0.25
C ALA A 43 0.06 6.75 0.91
N ASP A 44 -0.23 6.66 2.22
CA ASP A 44 -0.96 7.71 2.91
C ASP A 44 -0.04 8.47 3.88
N SER A 45 0.41 9.64 3.48
CA SER A 45 1.20 10.57 4.31
C SER A 45 1.04 12.00 3.84
N TYR A 46 0.78 12.93 4.76
CA TYR A 46 0.69 14.37 4.44
C TYR A 46 2.02 14.98 3.96
N GLY A 47 3.14 14.33 4.24
CA GLY A 47 4.47 14.80 3.84
C GLY A 47 4.97 14.22 2.50
N MET A 48 4.21 13.31 1.87
CA MET A 48 4.63 12.60 0.66
C MET A 48 4.06 13.24 -0.60
N PHE A 49 4.90 13.44 -1.61
CA PHE A 49 4.48 13.81 -2.96
C PHE A 49 4.11 12.56 -3.76
N GLY A 50 2.98 12.60 -4.46
CA GLY A 50 2.51 11.49 -5.27
C GLY A 50 3.16 11.46 -6.66
N GLU A 51 4.02 10.46 -6.88
CA GLU A 51 4.69 10.24 -8.17
C GLU A 51 4.76 8.76 -8.53
N LEU A 52 5.01 8.47 -9.80
CA LEU A 52 5.25 7.13 -10.31
C LEU A 52 6.75 6.91 -10.49
N TYR A 53 7.33 6.06 -9.66
CA TYR A 53 8.77 5.77 -9.72
C TYR A 53 9.14 4.90 -10.93
N HIS A 54 10.33 5.12 -11.48
CA HIS A 54 10.87 4.29 -12.55
C HIS A 54 12.34 3.95 -12.28
N TYR A 55 12.62 2.67 -12.21
CA TYR A 55 13.98 2.14 -12.10
C TYR A 55 14.27 1.29 -13.33
N PRO A 56 15.04 1.78 -14.32
CA PRO A 56 15.31 1.04 -15.54
C PRO A 56 16.16 -0.20 -15.27
N ALA A 57 15.97 -1.22 -16.11
CA ALA A 57 16.83 -2.40 -16.10
C ALA A 57 18.29 -2.02 -16.39
N GLY A 58 19.24 -2.74 -15.79
CA GLY A 58 20.66 -2.44 -15.95
C GLY A 58 21.57 -3.66 -15.80
N MET A 59 22.77 -3.53 -16.36
CA MET A 59 23.90 -4.43 -16.13
C MET A 59 25.00 -3.68 -15.38
N HIS A 60 25.47 -4.23 -14.27
CA HIS A 60 26.42 -3.58 -13.39
C HIS A 60 27.75 -4.36 -13.34
N GLU A 61 28.86 -3.67 -13.15
CA GLU A 61 30.15 -4.30 -12.97
C GLU A 61 30.23 -5.06 -11.64
N LYS A 62 31.09 -6.07 -11.58
CA LYS A 62 31.33 -6.81 -10.33
C LYS A 62 31.91 -5.89 -9.26
N GLY A 63 31.27 -5.82 -8.12
CA GLY A 63 31.70 -4.99 -6.99
C GLY A 63 31.10 -3.59 -6.95
N THR A 64 30.20 -3.26 -7.90
CA THR A 64 29.42 -2.03 -7.80
C THR A 64 28.65 -1.98 -6.47
N MET A 65 28.67 -0.83 -5.83
CA MET A 65 27.91 -0.55 -4.61
C MET A 65 26.76 0.38 -4.94
N ARG A 66 25.64 0.18 -4.25
CA ARG A 66 24.43 1.01 -4.34
C ARG A 66 24.25 1.77 -3.04
N ASP A 67 24.09 3.08 -3.12
CA ASP A 67 23.70 3.92 -2.00
C ASP A 67 22.24 3.66 -1.61
N ILE A 68 21.99 3.61 -0.31
CA ILE A 68 20.66 3.46 0.29
C ILE A 68 20.35 4.71 1.10
N TYR A 69 19.18 5.25 0.85
CA TYR A 69 18.62 6.40 1.54
C TYR A 69 17.31 6.00 2.17
N ASP A 70 17.05 6.47 3.38
CA ASP A 70 15.75 6.33 4.03
C ASP A 70 14.66 6.96 3.15
N TRP A 71 13.64 6.18 2.87
CA TRP A 71 12.57 6.53 1.93
C TRP A 71 11.83 7.80 2.33
N ASP A 72 11.54 7.96 3.61
CA ASP A 72 10.71 9.06 4.11
C ASP A 72 11.50 10.36 4.27
N SER A 73 12.72 10.28 4.76
CA SER A 73 13.52 11.48 5.11
C SER A 73 14.63 11.80 4.10
N GLY A 74 14.94 10.89 3.18
CA GLY A 74 16.09 11.02 2.29
C GLY A 74 17.45 10.93 2.98
N LYS A 75 17.50 10.50 4.25
CA LYS A 75 18.73 10.32 5.01
C LYS A 75 19.57 9.19 4.42
N TYR A 76 20.84 9.45 4.18
CA TYR A 76 21.78 8.40 3.76
C TYR A 76 21.98 7.35 4.86
N LEU A 77 21.75 6.08 4.55
CA LEU A 77 21.85 4.96 5.49
C LEU A 77 23.11 4.12 5.29
N GLY A 78 23.66 4.04 4.08
CA GLY A 78 24.83 3.25 3.77
C GLY A 78 24.83 2.69 2.36
N GLN A 79 25.60 1.64 2.13
CA GLN A 79 25.75 0.99 0.83
C GLN A 79 25.48 -0.51 0.93
N ILE A 80 24.87 -1.05 -0.13
CA ILE A 80 24.73 -2.49 -0.34
C ILE A 80 25.45 -2.90 -1.64
N LYS A 81 25.77 -4.18 -1.79
CA LYS A 81 26.29 -4.71 -3.07
C LYS A 81 25.19 -4.65 -4.13
N GLU A 82 25.50 -4.07 -5.30
CA GLU A 82 24.59 -4.10 -6.44
C GLU A 82 24.56 -5.48 -7.11
N ALA A 83 23.38 -5.88 -7.59
CA ALA A 83 23.25 -7.09 -8.40
C ALA A 83 23.89 -6.90 -9.77
N ARG A 84 24.40 -7.99 -10.37
CA ARG A 84 25.00 -7.94 -11.74
C ARG A 84 23.99 -7.51 -12.78
N GLN A 85 22.73 -7.87 -12.59
CA GLN A 85 21.61 -7.50 -13.43
C GLN A 85 20.48 -7.01 -12.54
N THR A 86 19.90 -5.86 -12.89
CA THR A 86 18.68 -5.34 -12.29
C THR A 86 17.58 -5.30 -13.34
N TYR A 87 16.34 -5.49 -12.90
CA TYR A 87 15.14 -5.52 -13.75
C TYR A 87 14.47 -4.16 -13.80
N ASN A 88 13.70 -3.92 -14.87
CA ASN A 88 12.89 -2.73 -15.03
C ASN A 88 11.73 -2.74 -14.01
N VAL A 89 11.53 -1.60 -13.33
CA VAL A 89 10.47 -1.40 -12.34
C VAL A 89 9.69 -0.14 -12.67
N ILE A 90 8.39 -0.25 -12.77
CA ILE A 90 7.45 0.87 -12.92
C ILE A 90 6.55 0.92 -11.68
N GLY A 91 6.65 1.99 -10.91
CA GLY A 91 5.99 2.07 -9.62
C GLY A 91 6.36 0.88 -8.73
N ASN A 92 5.35 0.18 -8.26
CA ASN A 92 5.53 -0.99 -7.39
C ASN A 92 5.46 -2.34 -8.13
N MET A 93 5.64 -2.35 -9.45
CA MET A 93 5.62 -3.57 -10.28
C MET A 93 6.84 -3.64 -11.19
N ASN A 94 7.45 -4.82 -11.31
CA ASN A 94 8.57 -5.04 -12.24
C ASN A 94 8.13 -5.67 -13.55
N GLU A 95 9.07 -5.80 -14.51
CA GLU A 95 8.82 -6.35 -15.85
C GLU A 95 8.40 -7.83 -15.89
N PHE A 96 8.48 -8.54 -14.77
CA PHE A 96 7.98 -9.92 -14.57
C PHE A 96 6.66 -9.96 -13.82
N GLN A 97 5.97 -8.82 -13.69
CA GLN A 97 4.71 -8.68 -12.98
C GLN A 97 4.83 -8.91 -11.45
N VAL A 98 6.04 -8.97 -10.89
CA VAL A 98 6.18 -9.01 -9.42
C VAL A 98 5.78 -7.66 -8.87
N THR A 99 4.89 -7.66 -7.88
CA THR A 99 4.34 -6.45 -7.25
C THR A 99 4.53 -6.51 -5.75
N ILE A 100 4.93 -5.40 -5.15
CA ILE A 100 5.06 -5.24 -3.70
C ILE A 100 4.35 -3.97 -3.25
N GLY A 101 3.36 -4.12 -2.35
CA GLY A 101 2.76 -3.04 -1.58
C GLY A 101 3.08 -3.23 -0.10
N GLU A 102 2.86 -2.19 0.73
CA GLU A 102 3.16 -2.29 2.15
C GLU A 102 2.16 -1.54 3.04
N THR A 103 2.22 -1.80 4.35
CA THR A 103 1.62 -0.97 5.40
C THR A 103 2.47 -1.07 6.66
N THR A 104 2.87 0.07 7.19
CA THR A 104 3.61 0.15 8.46
C THR A 104 2.68 -0.17 9.62
N PHE A 105 2.94 -1.26 10.37
CA PHE A 105 2.22 -1.55 11.59
C PHE A 105 2.92 -1.01 12.86
N GLY A 106 4.15 -0.49 12.73
CA GLY A 106 4.95 0.01 13.84
C GLY A 106 5.49 -1.11 14.73
N GLY A 107 4.64 -1.70 15.56
CA GLY A 107 5.01 -2.76 16.48
C GLY A 107 5.74 -2.23 17.72
N ARG A 108 6.66 -3.04 18.25
CA ARG A 108 7.42 -2.70 19.45
C ARG A 108 8.55 -1.74 19.12
N GLU A 109 8.50 -0.52 19.63
CA GLU A 109 9.48 0.55 19.36
C GLU A 109 10.91 0.15 19.71
N GLU A 110 11.11 -0.64 20.77
CA GLU A 110 12.42 -1.12 21.20
C GLU A 110 13.09 -2.08 20.22
N LEU A 111 12.37 -2.53 19.19
CA LEU A 111 12.89 -3.40 18.12
C LEU A 111 13.37 -2.64 16.88
N VAL A 112 13.18 -1.33 16.82
CA VAL A 112 13.71 -0.50 15.73
C VAL A 112 15.24 -0.41 15.83
N ASP A 113 15.93 -0.67 14.71
CA ASP A 113 17.39 -0.57 14.61
C ASP A 113 17.81 0.61 13.73
N SER A 114 18.07 1.76 14.34
CA SER A 114 18.54 2.97 13.65
C SER A 114 19.94 2.84 13.02
N THR A 115 20.62 1.71 13.17
CA THR A 115 21.92 1.40 12.55
C THR A 115 21.79 0.47 11.35
N GLY A 116 20.58 -0.04 11.08
CA GLY A 116 20.28 -0.81 9.87
C GLY A 116 20.43 0.03 8.60
N ILE A 117 20.68 -0.64 7.47
CA ILE A 117 20.86 0.03 6.16
C ILE A 117 19.59 -0.08 5.31
N MET A 118 18.84 -1.18 5.43
CA MET A 118 17.64 -1.40 4.62
C MET A 118 16.40 -0.83 5.32
N ASP A 119 15.85 0.25 4.77
CA ASP A 119 14.50 0.73 5.11
C ASP A 119 13.43 0.02 4.25
N TYR A 120 12.16 0.18 4.62
CA TYR A 120 11.04 -0.52 3.96
C TYR A 120 10.92 -0.17 2.47
N GLY A 121 11.05 1.11 2.11
CA GLY A 121 10.91 1.57 0.73
C GLY A 121 12.06 1.11 -0.17
N SER A 122 13.31 1.27 0.28
CA SER A 122 14.47 0.73 -0.44
C SER A 122 14.37 -0.79 -0.58
N LEU A 123 13.85 -1.49 0.45
CA LEU A 123 13.68 -2.94 0.42
C LEU A 123 12.70 -3.36 -0.69
N ILE A 124 11.59 -2.64 -0.88
CA ILE A 124 10.62 -2.87 -1.97
C ILE A 124 11.32 -2.77 -3.32
N TYR A 125 11.94 -1.63 -3.62
CA TYR A 125 12.47 -1.38 -4.96
C TYR A 125 13.70 -2.23 -5.28
N VAL A 126 14.56 -2.51 -4.30
CA VAL A 126 15.70 -3.41 -4.48
C VAL A 126 15.24 -4.85 -4.73
N ALA A 127 14.18 -5.31 -4.03
CA ALA A 127 13.62 -6.64 -4.25
C ALA A 127 12.96 -6.74 -5.63
N LEU A 128 12.20 -5.75 -6.05
CA LEU A 128 11.59 -5.70 -7.40
C LEU A 128 12.64 -5.74 -8.50
N GLN A 129 13.78 -5.05 -8.33
CA GLN A 129 14.87 -5.06 -9.29
C GLN A 129 15.66 -6.38 -9.33
N ARG A 130 15.44 -7.31 -8.40
CA ARG A 130 16.23 -8.54 -8.23
C ARG A 130 15.43 -9.84 -8.24
N SER A 131 14.10 -9.79 -8.43
CA SER A 131 13.23 -10.97 -8.34
C SER A 131 12.36 -11.13 -9.59
N ARG A 132 12.00 -12.38 -9.90
CA ARG A 132 11.10 -12.75 -11.00
C ARG A 132 9.81 -13.40 -10.48
N THR A 133 9.76 -13.73 -9.20
CA THR A 133 8.60 -14.34 -8.55
C THR A 133 8.39 -13.75 -7.16
N ALA A 134 7.21 -13.90 -6.60
CA ALA A 134 6.89 -13.48 -5.25
C ALA A 134 7.81 -14.15 -4.21
N LYS A 135 8.09 -15.45 -4.34
CA LYS A 135 9.01 -16.17 -3.45
C LYS A 135 10.44 -15.67 -3.54
N GLU A 136 10.93 -15.38 -4.76
CA GLU A 136 12.26 -14.77 -4.94
C GLU A 136 12.32 -13.39 -4.27
N ALA A 137 11.26 -12.58 -4.37
CA ALA A 137 11.19 -11.28 -3.70
C ALA A 137 11.29 -11.43 -2.17
N ILE A 138 10.52 -12.34 -1.56
CA ILE A 138 10.61 -12.65 -0.13
C ILE A 138 12.05 -13.05 0.25
N GLN A 139 12.68 -13.92 -0.51
CA GLN A 139 14.05 -14.35 -0.27
C GLN A 139 15.04 -13.18 -0.34
N VAL A 140 14.95 -12.35 -1.38
CA VAL A 140 15.80 -11.16 -1.54
C VAL A 140 15.63 -10.20 -0.37
N MET A 141 14.38 -9.88 0.02
CA MET A 141 14.09 -8.99 1.14
C MET A 141 14.69 -9.51 2.45
N THR A 142 14.46 -10.78 2.75
CA THR A 142 14.93 -11.40 4.00
C THR A 142 16.46 -11.57 4.05
N ASP A 143 17.12 -11.85 2.92
CA ASP A 143 18.59 -11.90 2.82
C ASP A 143 19.20 -10.51 2.98
N LEU A 144 18.62 -9.47 2.39
CA LEU A 144 19.09 -8.09 2.51
C LEU A 144 19.04 -7.61 3.96
N VAL A 145 17.92 -7.81 4.67
CA VAL A 145 17.84 -7.38 6.07
C VAL A 145 18.79 -8.20 6.98
N LYS A 146 19.01 -9.47 6.66
CA LYS A 146 19.97 -10.32 7.37
C LYS A 146 21.42 -9.83 7.19
N GLU A 147 21.80 -9.41 5.99
CA GLU A 147 23.18 -8.97 5.69
C GLU A 147 23.42 -7.52 6.15
N TYR A 148 22.43 -6.62 5.95
CA TYR A 148 22.61 -5.17 6.11
C TYR A 148 21.87 -4.57 7.31
N GLY A 149 20.97 -5.30 7.97
CA GLY A 149 20.13 -4.80 9.05
C GLY A 149 18.84 -4.13 8.51
N TYR A 150 17.84 -4.00 9.37
CA TYR A 150 16.53 -3.43 9.05
C TYR A 150 16.30 -2.14 9.82
N TYR A 151 16.16 -1.03 9.10
CA TYR A 151 16.11 0.32 9.67
C TYR A 151 14.71 0.74 10.12
N SER A 152 13.66 0.29 9.41
CA SER A 152 12.28 0.73 9.66
C SER A 152 11.63 0.06 10.89
N SER A 153 10.48 0.56 11.29
CA SER A 153 9.58 -0.10 12.23
C SER A 153 8.94 -1.35 11.62
N GLY A 154 7.95 -1.95 12.29
CA GLY A 154 7.31 -3.18 11.78
C GLY A 154 6.47 -2.92 10.52
N GLU A 155 6.60 -3.80 9.53
CA GLU A 155 5.96 -3.71 8.22
C GLU A 155 5.23 -4.98 7.81
N SER A 156 4.07 -4.80 7.18
CA SER A 156 3.36 -5.82 6.42
C SER A 156 3.52 -5.55 4.93
N PHE A 157 3.99 -6.53 4.17
CA PHE A 157 4.15 -6.44 2.71
C PHE A 157 3.18 -7.38 2.00
N SER A 158 2.44 -6.88 1.02
CA SER A 158 1.77 -7.69 -0.01
C SER A 158 2.77 -7.97 -1.12
N ILE A 159 3.16 -9.22 -1.31
CA ILE A 159 4.13 -9.63 -2.33
C ILE A 159 3.45 -10.60 -3.28
N ALA A 160 3.36 -10.25 -4.56
CA ALA A 160 2.58 -11.01 -5.54
C ALA A 160 3.30 -11.16 -6.87
N ASP A 161 2.92 -12.21 -7.58
CA ASP A 161 3.19 -12.44 -8.99
C ASP A 161 1.92 -13.00 -9.69
N PRO A 162 1.91 -13.30 -10.99
CA PRO A 162 0.72 -13.83 -11.66
C PRO A 162 0.15 -15.14 -11.09
N ASN A 163 0.89 -15.84 -10.25
CA ASN A 163 0.54 -17.19 -9.78
C ASN A 163 0.12 -17.22 -8.31
N GLU A 164 0.68 -16.33 -7.49
CA GLU A 164 0.47 -16.35 -6.04
C GLU A 164 0.62 -14.97 -5.40
N VAL A 165 0.06 -14.82 -4.20
CA VAL A 165 0.23 -13.63 -3.36
C VAL A 165 0.49 -14.03 -1.91
N TRP A 166 1.37 -13.29 -1.27
CA TRP A 166 1.82 -13.48 0.10
C TRP A 166 1.63 -12.22 0.94
N ILE A 167 1.37 -12.38 2.22
CA ILE A 167 1.57 -11.33 3.22
C ILE A 167 2.84 -11.70 3.99
N LEU A 168 3.85 -10.83 3.94
CA LEU A 168 5.07 -10.92 4.73
C LEU A 168 5.00 -9.86 5.83
N GLU A 169 5.08 -10.27 7.09
CA GLU A 169 5.20 -9.36 8.23
C GLU A 169 6.60 -9.45 8.84
N MET A 170 7.22 -8.30 9.07
CA MET A 170 8.63 -8.18 9.47
C MET A 170 8.80 -7.07 10.50
N ILE A 171 9.69 -7.29 11.49
CA ILE A 171 10.13 -6.28 12.45
C ILE A 171 11.58 -6.51 12.84
N GLY A 172 12.33 -5.46 13.12
CA GLY A 172 13.73 -5.51 13.55
C GLY A 172 13.95 -6.26 14.86
N LYS A 173 15.20 -6.34 15.28
CA LYS A 173 15.62 -7.03 16.52
C LYS A 173 16.15 -6.09 17.60
N GLY A 174 16.05 -4.78 17.35
CA GLY A 174 16.54 -3.74 18.24
C GLY A 174 17.95 -3.24 17.89
N PRO A 175 18.36 -2.16 18.52
CA PRO A 175 19.55 -1.39 18.13
C PRO A 175 20.83 -2.24 18.03
N GLY A 176 21.50 -2.17 16.89
CA GLY A 176 22.76 -2.86 16.63
C GLY A 176 22.64 -4.36 16.38
N VAL A 177 21.43 -4.94 16.34
CA VAL A 177 21.21 -6.36 16.06
C VAL A 177 20.73 -6.53 14.63
N LYS A 178 21.62 -6.93 13.74
CA LYS A 178 21.28 -7.15 12.32
C LYS A 178 20.20 -8.22 12.13
N GLY A 179 19.39 -8.01 11.10
CA GLY A 179 18.32 -8.91 10.71
C GLY A 179 16.96 -8.46 11.22
N ALA A 180 15.98 -9.30 10.96
CA ALA A 180 14.60 -9.11 11.38
C ALA A 180 14.01 -10.46 11.81
N VAL A 181 12.95 -10.43 12.63
CA VAL A 181 12.02 -11.55 12.76
C VAL A 181 10.88 -11.32 11.78
N TRP A 182 10.47 -12.38 11.11
CA TRP A 182 9.45 -12.28 10.06
C TRP A 182 8.70 -13.59 9.85
N VAL A 183 7.51 -13.46 9.29
CA VAL A 183 6.68 -14.57 8.82
C VAL A 183 5.98 -14.17 7.53
N ALA A 184 5.92 -15.06 6.56
CA ALA A 184 5.19 -14.88 5.30
C ALA A 184 4.16 -16.00 5.13
N VAL A 185 2.91 -15.63 4.85
CA VAL A 185 1.81 -16.56 4.64
C VAL A 185 1.23 -16.34 3.24
N ARG A 186 1.14 -17.42 2.45
CA ARG A 186 0.49 -17.40 1.15
C ARG A 186 -1.02 -17.31 1.32
N ILE A 187 -1.65 -16.41 0.59
CA ILE A 187 -3.11 -16.29 0.53
C ILE A 187 -3.65 -17.34 -0.45
N PRO A 188 -4.64 -18.15 -0.05
CA PRO A 188 -5.25 -19.13 -0.96
C PRO A 188 -5.83 -18.47 -2.21
N ASP A 189 -5.73 -19.18 -3.33
CA ASP A 189 -6.12 -18.64 -4.66
C ASP A 189 -7.59 -18.16 -4.71
N ASP A 190 -8.49 -18.81 -3.98
CA ASP A 190 -9.93 -18.50 -3.96
C ASP A 190 -10.35 -17.53 -2.84
N CYS A 191 -9.38 -16.84 -2.23
CA CYS A 191 -9.59 -15.93 -1.11
C CYS A 191 -9.22 -14.48 -1.45
N ILE A 192 -9.76 -13.57 -0.63
CA ILE A 192 -9.35 -12.17 -0.53
C ILE A 192 -8.73 -11.93 0.84
N ALA A 193 -7.83 -10.97 0.92
CA ALA A 193 -7.17 -10.53 2.14
C ALA A 193 -6.94 -9.02 2.13
N ALA A 194 -6.62 -8.44 3.26
CA ALA A 194 -6.20 -7.05 3.36
C ALA A 194 -5.33 -6.84 4.59
N HIS A 195 -4.50 -5.80 4.58
CA HIS A 195 -3.84 -5.28 5.77
C HIS A 195 -3.77 -3.75 5.71
N ALA A 196 -3.77 -3.12 6.86
CA ALA A 196 -3.91 -1.68 7.00
C ALA A 196 -3.32 -1.21 8.34
N ASN A 197 -2.00 -1.17 8.45
CA ASN A 197 -1.23 -0.69 9.61
C ASN A 197 -1.44 -1.47 10.93
N GLN A 198 -1.79 -2.74 10.83
CA GLN A 198 -1.82 -3.69 11.95
C GLN A 198 -1.27 -5.03 11.48
N SER A 199 -0.37 -5.64 12.25
CA SER A 199 0.06 -7.02 12.00
C SER A 199 -1.13 -7.96 12.16
N ARG A 200 -1.35 -8.85 11.20
CA ARG A 200 -2.53 -9.72 11.12
C ARG A 200 -2.23 -11.20 11.11
N ILE A 201 -0.96 -11.59 11.00
CA ILE A 201 -0.58 -12.99 11.07
C ILE A 201 -0.56 -13.41 12.54
N HIS A 202 -1.62 -14.10 12.96
CA HIS A 202 -1.70 -14.72 14.29
C HIS A 202 -0.92 -16.03 14.31
N GLN A 203 -1.60 -17.17 14.51
CA GLN A 203 -1.01 -18.51 14.40
C GLN A 203 -0.75 -18.83 12.92
N PHE A 204 0.33 -19.54 12.66
CA PHE A 204 0.70 -19.97 11.32
C PHE A 204 1.22 -21.41 11.34
N ASN A 205 1.05 -22.12 10.22
CA ASN A 205 1.43 -23.52 10.12
C ASN A 205 2.93 -23.67 9.79
N MET A 206 3.76 -23.86 10.79
CA MET A 206 5.22 -24.03 10.66
C MET A 206 5.64 -25.26 9.84
N ASN A 207 4.75 -26.23 9.62
CA ASN A 207 5.03 -27.43 8.86
C ASN A 207 4.67 -27.32 7.36
N ASP A 208 3.94 -26.30 6.98
CA ASP A 208 3.52 -26.04 5.60
C ASP A 208 4.52 -25.11 4.90
N LYS A 209 5.64 -25.67 4.45
CA LYS A 209 6.72 -24.91 3.79
C LYS A 209 6.36 -24.36 2.42
N ASP A 210 5.27 -24.84 1.83
CA ASP A 210 4.79 -24.33 0.55
C ASP A 210 4.00 -23.04 0.69
N ASN A 211 3.30 -22.87 1.83
CA ASN A 211 2.41 -21.76 2.09
C ASN A 211 2.79 -20.91 3.32
N CYS A 212 3.87 -21.27 4.04
CA CYS A 212 4.34 -20.53 5.19
C CYS A 212 5.87 -20.53 5.27
N LEU A 213 6.47 -19.35 5.23
CA LEU A 213 7.90 -19.11 5.41
C LEU A 213 8.10 -18.23 6.65
N TYR A 214 9.21 -18.41 7.37
CA TYR A 214 9.46 -17.63 8.60
C TYR A 214 10.96 -17.62 8.96
N SER A 215 11.37 -16.60 9.71
CA SER A 215 12.73 -16.56 10.25
C SER A 215 12.92 -17.66 11.30
N PRO A 216 14.06 -18.37 11.30
CA PRO A 216 14.29 -19.52 12.20
C PRO A 216 14.11 -19.21 13.69
N ASP A 217 14.33 -17.96 14.06
CA ASP A 217 14.31 -17.47 15.43
C ASP A 217 13.03 -16.69 15.81
N VAL A 218 11.99 -16.68 14.96
CA VAL A 218 10.77 -15.91 15.18
C VAL A 218 10.10 -16.20 16.54
N ILE A 219 10.13 -17.42 17.03
CA ILE A 219 9.57 -17.79 18.34
C ILE A 219 10.60 -17.67 19.45
N SER A 220 11.83 -18.15 19.23
CA SER A 220 12.88 -18.10 20.26
C SER A 220 13.25 -16.68 20.65
N PHE A 221 13.27 -15.77 19.70
CA PHE A 221 13.50 -14.34 19.95
C PHE A 221 12.36 -13.71 20.77
N ALA A 222 11.10 -14.04 20.47
CA ALA A 222 9.96 -13.59 21.28
C ALA A 222 10.05 -14.08 22.73
N ARG A 223 10.50 -15.32 22.95
CA ARG A 223 10.73 -15.84 24.30
C ARG A 223 11.88 -15.14 25.02
N GLU A 224 13.00 -14.93 24.34
CA GLU A 224 14.15 -14.21 24.89
C GLU A 224 13.77 -12.80 25.35
N LYS A 225 12.90 -12.12 24.60
CA LYS A 225 12.40 -10.78 24.92
C LYS A 225 11.24 -10.79 25.94
N GLY A 226 10.74 -11.95 26.34
CA GLY A 226 9.60 -12.06 27.25
C GLY A 226 8.25 -11.70 26.64
N TYR A 227 8.13 -11.69 25.30
CA TYR A 227 6.89 -11.42 24.58
C TYR A 227 5.97 -12.65 24.46
N PHE A 228 6.53 -13.82 24.67
CA PHE A 228 5.80 -15.09 24.58
C PHE A 228 6.45 -16.17 25.46
N ASP A 229 5.64 -16.93 26.21
CA ASP A 229 6.07 -18.02 27.09
C ASP A 229 5.32 -19.35 26.85
N GLY A 230 4.37 -19.38 25.90
CA GLY A 230 3.52 -20.52 25.57
C GLY A 230 4.18 -21.61 24.72
N MET A 231 3.38 -22.62 24.31
CA MET A 231 3.82 -23.66 23.38
C MET A 231 3.93 -23.09 21.94
N ASN A 232 4.86 -23.59 21.11
CA ASN A 232 5.05 -23.10 19.73
C ASN A 232 3.77 -23.06 18.89
N LYS A 233 2.87 -24.03 19.07
CA LYS A 233 1.58 -24.08 18.35
C LYS A 233 0.63 -22.93 18.69
N ASP A 234 0.83 -22.29 19.85
CA ASP A 234 -0.01 -21.19 20.35
C ASP A 234 0.63 -19.82 20.04
N PHE A 235 1.78 -19.82 19.39
CA PHE A 235 2.48 -18.59 19.04
C PHE A 235 1.70 -17.78 18.01
N SER A 236 1.49 -16.51 18.32
CA SER A 236 0.92 -15.49 17.40
C SER A 236 1.96 -14.42 17.13
N PHE A 237 2.31 -14.22 15.85
CA PHE A 237 3.26 -13.18 15.46
C PHE A 237 2.72 -11.79 15.84
N SER A 238 1.49 -11.49 15.46
CA SER A 238 0.83 -10.23 15.78
C SER A 238 0.81 -9.96 17.29
N ALA A 239 0.36 -10.92 18.11
CA ALA A 239 0.29 -10.72 19.56
C ALA A 239 1.68 -10.52 20.20
N ALA A 240 2.71 -11.18 19.69
CA ALA A 240 4.07 -11.05 20.21
C ALA A 240 4.73 -9.71 19.81
N TYR A 241 4.61 -9.30 18.55
CA TYR A 241 5.39 -8.21 17.98
C TYR A 241 4.61 -6.92 17.76
N ASN A 242 3.29 -6.99 17.63
CA ASN A 242 2.40 -5.84 17.51
C ASN A 242 1.09 -6.08 18.28
N PRO A 243 1.10 -6.06 19.62
CA PRO A 243 -0.10 -6.25 20.40
C PRO A 243 -1.20 -5.26 20.01
N LEU A 244 -2.39 -5.80 19.78
CA LEU A 244 -3.54 -5.03 19.34
C LEU A 244 -4.00 -4.06 20.43
N ASP A 245 -4.14 -2.79 20.07
CA ASP A 245 -4.72 -1.74 20.90
C ASP A 245 -6.02 -1.19 20.29
N PHE A 246 -6.57 -0.13 20.87
CA PHE A 246 -7.77 0.53 20.35
C PHE A 246 -7.55 1.08 18.94
N GLY A 247 -6.40 1.71 18.67
CA GLY A 247 -6.04 2.24 17.35
C GLY A 247 -5.93 1.15 16.30
N GLY A 248 -5.30 0.03 16.65
CA GLY A 248 -5.21 -1.16 15.80
C GLY A 248 -6.58 -1.71 15.41
N VAL A 249 -7.54 -1.77 16.34
CA VAL A 249 -8.91 -2.20 16.03
C VAL A 249 -9.62 -1.15 15.18
N ARG A 250 -9.63 0.11 15.62
CA ARG A 250 -10.57 1.10 15.12
C ARG A 250 -10.08 1.84 13.88
N PHE A 251 -8.78 2.11 13.79
CA PHE A 251 -8.22 2.82 12.64
C PHE A 251 -7.61 1.86 11.59
N CYS A 252 -7.26 0.63 11.99
CA CYS A 252 -6.57 -0.33 11.12
C CYS A 252 -7.50 -1.49 10.72
N GLU A 253 -7.87 -2.36 11.65
CA GLU A 253 -8.73 -3.52 11.37
C GLU A 253 -10.12 -3.12 10.82
N ALA A 254 -10.65 -1.95 11.16
CA ALA A 254 -11.91 -1.47 10.59
C ALA A 254 -11.86 -1.32 9.06
N ARG A 255 -10.72 -0.93 8.47
CA ARG A 255 -10.52 -0.85 7.01
C ARG A 255 -10.54 -2.25 6.36
N VAL A 256 -9.92 -3.22 7.01
CA VAL A 256 -9.96 -4.62 6.59
C VAL A 256 -11.38 -5.18 6.68
N TRP A 257 -12.06 -4.88 7.80
CA TRP A 257 -13.47 -5.25 7.98
C TRP A 257 -14.36 -4.67 6.87
N SER A 258 -14.17 -3.42 6.49
CA SER A 258 -14.95 -2.79 5.42
C SER A 258 -14.80 -3.55 4.11
N PHE A 259 -13.57 -3.86 3.71
CA PHE A 259 -13.30 -4.65 2.51
C PHE A 259 -13.96 -6.04 2.58
N TYR A 260 -13.86 -6.73 3.72
CA TYR A 260 -14.50 -8.03 3.89
C TYR A 260 -16.03 -7.92 3.84
N ASN A 261 -16.61 -6.91 4.51
CA ASN A 261 -18.06 -6.66 4.52
C ASN A 261 -18.63 -6.37 3.13
N MET A 262 -17.90 -5.66 2.26
CA MET A 262 -18.30 -5.39 0.88
C MET A 262 -18.49 -6.67 0.06
N PHE A 263 -17.61 -7.65 0.26
CA PHE A 263 -17.57 -8.85 -0.59
C PHE A 263 -18.03 -10.12 0.10
N ASN A 264 -18.27 -10.08 1.41
CA ASN A 264 -18.91 -11.14 2.17
C ASN A 264 -19.65 -10.57 3.37
N LYS A 265 -20.91 -10.21 3.18
CA LYS A 265 -21.75 -9.59 4.20
C LYS A 265 -21.88 -10.43 5.49
N SER A 266 -21.91 -11.76 5.38
CA SER A 266 -21.99 -12.64 6.55
C SER A 266 -20.75 -12.52 7.44
N VAL A 267 -19.55 -12.40 6.81
CA VAL A 267 -18.31 -12.13 7.55
C VAL A 267 -18.32 -10.74 8.17
N GLY A 268 -18.79 -9.73 7.41
CA GLY A 268 -18.95 -8.37 7.92
C GLY A 268 -19.83 -8.32 9.16
N ASP A 269 -20.99 -8.96 9.13
CA ASP A 269 -21.92 -9.00 10.28
C ASP A 269 -21.33 -9.77 11.48
N THR A 270 -20.59 -10.85 11.24
CA THR A 270 -19.93 -11.64 12.29
C THR A 270 -18.88 -10.83 13.06
N TYR A 271 -18.09 -10.01 12.35
CA TYR A 271 -16.98 -9.28 12.95
C TYR A 271 -17.24 -7.79 13.24
N LEU A 272 -18.47 -7.30 12.97
CA LEU A 272 -18.84 -5.94 13.38
C LEU A 272 -18.68 -5.71 14.90
N PRO A 273 -19.07 -6.65 15.81
CA PRO A 273 -18.83 -6.48 17.23
C PRO A 273 -17.33 -6.35 17.61
N TYR A 274 -16.43 -7.02 16.86
CA TYR A 274 -14.99 -6.87 17.05
C TYR A 274 -14.54 -5.42 16.74
N ILE A 275 -14.96 -4.89 15.61
CA ILE A 275 -14.63 -3.51 15.22
C ILE A 275 -15.25 -2.48 16.17
N GLN A 276 -16.40 -2.78 16.77
CA GLN A 276 -17.05 -1.91 17.77
C GLN A 276 -16.45 -2.04 19.18
N GLY A 277 -15.57 -3.02 19.39
CA GLY A 277 -14.93 -3.26 20.70
C GLY A 277 -15.72 -4.17 21.62
N ASP A 278 -16.83 -4.74 21.15
CA ASP A 278 -17.72 -5.64 21.94
C ASP A 278 -17.20 -7.10 21.94
N SER A 279 -16.28 -7.45 21.05
CA SER A 279 -15.62 -8.75 20.94
C SER A 279 -14.12 -8.58 20.85
N LYS A 280 -13.38 -9.60 21.33
CA LYS A 280 -11.91 -9.69 21.21
C LYS A 280 -11.46 -10.75 20.19
N GLU A 281 -12.39 -11.40 19.51
CA GLU A 281 -12.08 -12.41 18.50
C GLU A 281 -11.62 -11.72 17.21
N PRO A 282 -10.35 -11.89 16.80
CA PRO A 282 -9.81 -11.22 15.65
C PRO A 282 -10.38 -11.79 14.36
N MET A 283 -10.44 -10.96 13.32
CA MET A 283 -10.82 -11.40 11.99
C MET A 283 -9.78 -12.37 11.40
N PRO A 284 -10.21 -13.34 10.56
CA PRO A 284 -9.27 -14.20 9.86
C PRO A 284 -8.37 -13.40 8.91
N LEU A 285 -7.15 -13.91 8.66
CA LEU A 285 -6.19 -13.27 7.76
C LEU A 285 -6.73 -13.12 6.33
N TYR A 286 -7.53 -14.08 5.88
CA TYR A 286 -8.18 -14.11 4.57
C TYR A 286 -9.57 -14.73 4.65
N ILE A 287 -10.43 -14.40 3.68
CA ILE A 287 -11.80 -14.92 3.57
C ILE A 287 -12.12 -15.31 2.12
N LYS A 288 -13.13 -16.17 1.93
CA LYS A 288 -13.72 -16.38 0.61
C LYS A 288 -14.75 -15.30 0.31
N PRO A 289 -14.65 -14.59 -0.81
CA PRO A 289 -15.67 -13.62 -1.19
C PRO A 289 -16.95 -14.34 -1.67
N SER A 290 -18.09 -13.67 -1.57
CA SER A 290 -19.39 -14.19 -2.05
C SER A 290 -19.51 -14.26 -3.57
N ARG A 291 -18.66 -13.51 -4.28
CA ARG A 291 -18.52 -13.49 -5.74
C ARG A 291 -17.08 -13.19 -6.12
N LYS A 292 -16.71 -13.48 -7.36
CA LYS A 292 -15.42 -13.07 -7.91
C LYS A 292 -15.36 -11.55 -8.09
N LEU A 293 -14.17 -10.98 -7.93
CA LEU A 293 -13.90 -9.56 -8.01
C LEU A 293 -13.19 -9.19 -9.32
N SER A 294 -13.54 -8.05 -9.86
CA SER A 294 -12.83 -7.40 -10.96
C SER A 294 -11.84 -6.34 -10.43
N VAL A 295 -10.97 -5.84 -11.29
CA VAL A 295 -10.14 -4.65 -11.01
C VAL A 295 -11.02 -3.47 -10.58
N ARG A 296 -12.16 -3.26 -11.26
CA ARG A 296 -13.10 -2.17 -10.93
C ARG A 296 -13.71 -2.32 -9.53
N ASP A 297 -13.95 -3.55 -9.05
CA ASP A 297 -14.40 -3.78 -7.67
C ASP A 297 -13.33 -3.35 -6.65
N VAL A 298 -12.07 -3.62 -6.93
CA VAL A 298 -10.95 -3.22 -6.06
C VAL A 298 -10.72 -1.70 -6.11
N GLN A 299 -10.80 -1.09 -7.30
CA GLN A 299 -10.76 0.38 -7.43
C GLN A 299 -11.89 1.05 -6.63
N ALA A 300 -13.09 0.51 -6.69
CA ALA A 300 -14.23 1.00 -5.89
C ALA A 300 -13.98 0.83 -4.38
N ALA A 301 -13.42 -0.31 -3.96
CA ALA A 301 -13.08 -0.55 -2.56
C ALA A 301 -12.00 0.41 -2.02
N MET A 302 -11.02 0.82 -2.88
CA MET A 302 -10.03 1.83 -2.50
C MET A 302 -10.64 3.22 -2.26
N ARG A 303 -11.88 3.45 -2.65
CA ARG A 303 -12.64 4.71 -2.49
C ARG A 303 -13.57 4.72 -1.30
N ASP A 304 -13.54 3.69 -0.47
CA ASP A 304 -14.49 3.49 0.63
C ASP A 304 -14.31 4.46 1.79
N HIS A 305 -15.46 4.91 2.32
CA HIS A 305 -15.55 5.72 3.55
C HIS A 305 -16.59 5.12 4.51
N TYR A 306 -16.73 3.78 4.50
CA TYR A 306 -17.71 3.02 5.27
C TYR A 306 -19.17 3.28 4.89
N GLU A 307 -19.46 3.79 3.69
CA GLU A 307 -20.80 4.15 3.24
C GLU A 307 -21.79 2.99 3.41
N GLY A 308 -22.97 3.29 3.97
CA GLY A 308 -24.03 2.32 4.22
C GLY A 308 -23.76 1.34 5.36
N THR A 309 -22.76 1.58 6.19
CA THR A 309 -22.44 0.77 7.38
C THR A 309 -22.68 1.57 8.67
N PRO A 310 -22.64 0.93 9.86
CA PRO A 310 -22.68 1.66 11.12
C PRO A 310 -21.50 2.62 11.37
N LEU A 311 -20.43 2.54 10.55
CA LEU A 311 -19.25 3.42 10.61
C LEU A 311 -19.27 4.53 9.56
N ASP A 312 -20.37 4.69 8.84
CA ASP A 312 -20.54 5.65 7.73
C ASP A 312 -20.26 7.10 8.16
N ILE A 313 -19.09 7.61 7.75
CA ILE A 313 -18.64 8.95 8.12
C ILE A 313 -19.25 10.06 7.29
N THR A 314 -20.10 9.75 6.30
CA THR A 314 -20.87 10.75 5.55
C THR A 314 -22.15 11.19 6.27
N ASN A 315 -22.56 10.45 7.31
CA ASN A 315 -23.81 10.66 8.04
C ASN A 315 -23.63 11.08 9.50
N ASP A 316 -22.41 11.22 9.99
CA ASP A 316 -22.14 11.70 11.34
C ASP A 316 -22.12 13.24 11.44
N HIS A 317 -21.96 13.77 12.66
CA HIS A 317 -21.90 15.22 12.88
C HIS A 317 -20.69 15.89 12.20
N GLY A 318 -19.59 15.18 12.05
CA GLY A 318 -18.37 15.66 11.39
C GLY A 318 -18.52 15.83 9.88
N ALA A 319 -19.49 15.17 9.26
CA ALA A 319 -19.78 15.30 7.83
C ALA A 319 -20.32 16.69 7.43
N GLY A 320 -20.93 17.40 8.37
CA GLY A 320 -21.53 18.70 8.12
C GLY A 320 -22.66 18.67 7.10
N PRO A 321 -23.12 19.85 6.63
CA PRO A 321 -24.28 19.95 5.75
C PRO A 321 -24.04 19.39 4.35
N PHE A 322 -22.79 19.20 3.94
CA PHE A 322 -22.40 18.69 2.63
C PHE A 322 -21.96 17.23 2.65
N LYS A 323 -22.17 16.51 3.76
CA LYS A 323 -21.89 15.08 3.89
C LYS A 323 -20.46 14.69 3.51
N THR A 324 -19.47 15.54 3.85
CA THR A 324 -18.07 15.26 3.51
C THR A 324 -17.53 14.08 4.30
N PRO A 325 -16.93 13.05 3.66
CA PRO A 325 -16.32 11.92 4.35
C PRO A 325 -14.93 12.24 4.91
N TYR A 326 -14.43 13.43 4.70
CA TYR A 326 -13.07 13.81 5.08
C TYR A 326 -13.02 14.37 6.49
N ARG A 327 -12.02 13.95 7.26
CA ARG A 327 -11.76 14.44 8.61
C ARG A 327 -10.37 15.01 8.67
N LEU A 328 -10.26 16.19 9.31
CA LEU A 328 -8.97 16.79 9.55
C LEU A 328 -8.27 16.08 10.71
N SER A 329 -6.96 16.05 10.67
CA SER A 329 -6.13 15.64 11.80
C SER A 329 -6.26 16.67 12.96
N PRO A 330 -6.22 16.24 14.23
CA PRO A 330 -6.01 14.86 14.69
C PRO A 330 -7.27 14.00 14.61
N LEU A 331 -7.08 12.69 14.43
CA LEU A 331 -8.18 11.73 14.45
C LEU A 331 -8.73 11.52 15.86
N SER A 332 -7.93 11.70 16.90
CA SER A 332 -8.35 11.66 18.31
C SER A 332 -8.22 13.03 18.95
N PHE A 333 -9.19 13.44 19.76
CA PHE A 333 -9.21 14.73 20.44
C PHE A 333 -9.99 14.65 21.77
N LYS A 334 -9.78 15.63 22.64
CA LYS A 334 -10.47 15.73 23.94
C LYS A 334 -11.38 16.93 24.00
N VAL A 335 -12.56 16.75 24.63
CA VAL A 335 -13.47 17.82 25.01
C VAL A 335 -13.78 17.67 26.51
N GLY A 336 -13.21 18.53 27.33
CA GLY A 336 -13.18 18.33 28.78
C GLY A 336 -12.39 17.07 29.13
N ASP A 337 -13.01 16.18 29.91
CA ASP A 337 -12.43 14.88 30.31
C ASP A 337 -12.80 13.73 29.35
N GLN A 338 -13.61 14.01 28.35
CA GLN A 338 -14.04 13.00 27.36
C GLN A 338 -13.09 12.97 26.17
N GLU A 339 -12.72 11.76 25.74
CA GLU A 339 -11.93 11.51 24.55
C GLU A 339 -12.86 11.09 23.41
N TYR A 340 -12.63 11.67 22.24
CA TYR A 340 -13.35 11.42 21.00
C TYR A 340 -12.37 11.04 19.90
N PHE A 341 -12.87 10.36 18.89
CA PHE A 341 -12.10 10.03 17.69
C PHE A 341 -12.99 10.15 16.43
N ASN A 342 -12.36 10.36 15.29
CA ASN A 342 -12.97 10.22 13.98
C ASN A 342 -12.60 8.85 13.39
N GLU A 343 -13.47 8.32 12.53
CA GLU A 343 -13.14 7.12 11.78
C GLU A 343 -12.00 7.36 10.78
N ARG A 344 -11.22 6.31 10.49
CA ARG A 344 -10.21 6.33 9.46
C ARG A 344 -10.60 5.35 8.35
N PRO A 345 -11.10 5.84 7.22
CA PRO A 345 -11.54 5.01 6.10
C PRO A 345 -10.36 4.52 5.24
N ILE A 346 -10.64 3.68 4.25
CA ILE A 346 -9.68 3.24 3.24
C ILE A 346 -9.23 4.44 2.42
N SER A 347 -10.17 5.24 1.89
CA SER A 347 -9.84 6.46 1.14
C SER A 347 -9.67 7.65 2.07
N THR A 348 -8.62 8.44 1.87
CA THR A 348 -8.28 9.56 2.72
C THR A 348 -7.56 10.66 1.93
N GLN A 349 -7.71 11.92 2.39
CA GLN A 349 -7.08 13.09 1.79
C GLN A 349 -5.54 13.14 1.96
N GLN A 350 -4.96 12.25 2.73
CA GLN A 350 -3.50 12.20 2.93
C GLN A 350 -2.79 11.23 1.97
N THR A 351 -3.53 10.60 1.05
CA THR A 351 -2.94 9.71 0.05
C THR A 351 -2.07 10.51 -0.92
N ALA A 352 -0.83 10.09 -1.09
CA ALA A 352 0.09 10.64 -2.10
C ALA A 352 -0.15 9.98 -3.47
N PHE A 353 -0.16 8.64 -3.49
CA PHE A 353 -0.49 7.86 -4.67
C PHE A 353 -1.21 6.56 -4.29
N THR A 354 -1.90 6.00 -5.25
CA THR A 354 -2.62 4.75 -5.11
C THR A 354 -2.54 3.94 -6.39
N PHE A 355 -2.59 2.61 -6.25
CA PHE A 355 -2.68 1.75 -7.42
C PHE A 355 -3.51 0.48 -7.18
N VAL A 356 -3.95 -0.12 -8.28
CA VAL A 356 -4.44 -1.48 -8.35
C VAL A 356 -3.60 -2.23 -9.37
N ALA A 357 -2.79 -3.18 -8.93
CA ALA A 357 -1.95 -4.02 -9.76
C ALA A 357 -2.72 -5.26 -10.22
N GLN A 358 -2.74 -5.52 -11.52
CA GLN A 358 -3.35 -6.69 -12.15
C GLN A 358 -2.25 -7.54 -12.80
N MET A 359 -2.12 -8.79 -12.37
CA MET A 359 -1.07 -9.71 -12.80
C MET A 359 -1.70 -10.97 -13.41
N ARG A 360 -1.35 -11.32 -14.65
CA ARG A 360 -2.03 -12.37 -15.44
C ARG A 360 -1.04 -13.37 -16.02
N ALA A 361 -1.15 -14.63 -15.62
CA ALA A 361 -0.29 -15.72 -16.05
C ALA A 361 -0.57 -16.23 -17.50
N ASN A 362 -1.71 -15.89 -18.05
CA ASN A 362 -2.13 -16.32 -19.40
C ASN A 362 -1.63 -15.41 -20.54
N LEU A 363 -0.88 -14.36 -20.22
CA LEU A 363 -0.29 -13.42 -21.17
C LEU A 363 1.24 -13.35 -20.96
N PRO A 364 2.01 -12.97 -21.98
CA PRO A 364 3.42 -12.62 -21.80
C PRO A 364 3.58 -11.52 -20.73
N ASP A 365 4.65 -11.56 -19.95
CA ASP A 365 4.87 -10.62 -18.86
C ASP A 365 4.74 -9.15 -19.29
N ALA A 366 5.28 -8.82 -20.46
CA ALA A 366 5.20 -7.47 -21.01
C ALA A 366 3.76 -6.95 -21.23
N ILE A 367 2.77 -7.84 -21.34
CA ILE A 367 1.37 -7.50 -21.60
C ILE A 367 0.50 -7.81 -20.37
N GLY A 368 0.85 -8.86 -19.62
CA GLY A 368 0.06 -9.38 -18.50
C GLY A 368 -0.02 -8.47 -17.28
N GLY A 369 1.05 -7.70 -17.02
CA GLY A 369 1.15 -6.81 -15.86
C GLY A 369 0.66 -5.41 -16.15
N VAL A 370 -0.36 -4.96 -15.42
CA VAL A 370 -0.92 -3.59 -15.50
C VAL A 370 -1.01 -2.98 -14.11
N LEU A 371 -0.38 -1.85 -13.94
CA LEU A 371 -0.51 -1.00 -12.76
C LEU A 371 -1.54 0.09 -13.08
N TRP A 372 -2.76 -0.05 -12.56
CA TRP A 372 -3.78 0.99 -12.62
C TRP A 372 -3.42 2.03 -11.57
N PHE A 373 -2.84 3.15 -12.00
CA PHE A 373 -2.17 4.11 -11.12
C PHE A 373 -2.89 5.46 -11.09
N GLY A 374 -2.91 6.08 -9.92
CA GLY A 374 -3.37 7.45 -9.70
C GLY A 374 -2.60 8.12 -8.58
N THR A 375 -2.52 9.45 -8.62
CA THR A 375 -1.92 10.28 -7.57
C THR A 375 -3.02 10.99 -6.78
N ASP A 376 -2.73 11.46 -5.56
CA ASP A 376 -3.69 12.05 -4.62
C ASP A 376 -4.74 11.03 -4.12
N ASP A 377 -5.81 11.50 -3.54
CA ASP A 377 -6.90 10.75 -2.93
C ASP A 377 -7.55 9.71 -3.90
N ALA A 378 -7.56 8.45 -3.50
CA ALA A 378 -8.14 7.35 -4.27
C ALA A 378 -9.60 7.60 -4.70
N ASN A 379 -10.38 8.32 -3.87
CA ASN A 379 -11.76 8.68 -4.18
C ASN A 379 -11.87 9.63 -5.38
N MET A 380 -10.90 10.54 -5.54
CA MET A 380 -10.97 11.63 -6.51
C MET A 380 -9.87 11.59 -7.58
N THR A 381 -9.08 10.54 -7.66
CA THR A 381 -8.13 10.27 -8.75
C THR A 381 -8.73 9.39 -9.84
N VAL A 382 -8.09 9.32 -11.00
CA VAL A 382 -8.37 8.35 -12.08
C VAL A 382 -7.30 7.26 -12.06
N PHE A 383 -7.71 6.01 -12.03
CA PHE A 383 -6.81 4.88 -12.21
C PHE A 383 -6.49 4.68 -13.69
N ALA A 384 -5.41 5.30 -14.18
CA ALA A 384 -4.94 5.13 -15.55
C ALA A 384 -4.05 3.88 -15.69
N PRO A 385 -4.17 3.10 -16.79
CA PRO A 385 -3.38 1.87 -16.95
C PRO A 385 -1.93 2.18 -17.34
N VAL A 386 -0.98 1.66 -16.56
CA VAL A 386 0.46 1.68 -16.86
C VAL A 386 0.97 0.24 -16.96
N TYR A 387 1.45 -0.16 -18.14
CA TYR A 387 1.97 -1.52 -18.34
C TYR A 387 3.36 -1.68 -17.73
N CYS A 388 3.61 -2.80 -17.07
CA CYS A 388 4.85 -3.09 -16.34
C CYS A 388 6.10 -3.12 -17.25
N CYS A 389 5.92 -3.33 -18.56
CA CYS A 389 6.98 -3.32 -19.55
C CYS A 389 7.41 -1.90 -19.99
N SER A 390 6.72 -0.84 -19.55
CA SER A 390 7.00 0.52 -19.97
C SER A 390 8.46 0.90 -19.68
N ASP A 391 9.09 1.57 -20.64
CA ASP A 391 10.50 2.00 -20.56
C ASP A 391 10.65 3.47 -20.13
N ARG A 392 9.54 4.16 -19.96
CA ARG A 392 9.40 5.49 -19.35
C ARG A 392 8.05 5.63 -18.67
N ILE A 393 7.94 6.59 -17.78
CA ILE A 393 6.68 6.98 -17.14
C ILE A 393 6.02 8.15 -17.88
N PRO A 394 4.69 8.35 -17.72
CA PRO A 394 4.03 9.60 -18.13
C PRO A 394 4.68 10.80 -17.45
N ASP A 395 4.96 11.87 -18.21
CA ASP A 395 5.62 13.07 -17.67
C ASP A 395 4.81 13.69 -16.53
N CYS A 396 3.50 13.66 -16.60
CA CYS A 396 2.61 14.18 -15.56
C CYS A 396 2.69 13.43 -14.21
N TYR A 397 3.21 12.22 -14.19
CA TYR A 397 3.44 11.44 -12.97
C TYR A 397 4.86 11.53 -12.42
N SER A 398 5.71 12.34 -13.04
CA SER A 398 7.10 12.53 -12.59
C SER A 398 7.18 13.51 -11.43
N GLY A 399 7.97 13.18 -10.40
CA GLY A 399 8.37 14.09 -9.31
C GLY A 399 9.52 15.03 -9.68
N LYS A 400 10.00 15.00 -10.93
CA LYS A 400 11.12 15.84 -11.36
C LYS A 400 10.70 17.32 -11.40
N GLU A 401 11.43 18.16 -10.66
CA GLU A 401 11.20 19.60 -10.55
C GLU A 401 9.85 20.00 -9.91
N VAL A 402 9.18 19.07 -9.24
CA VAL A 402 7.89 19.28 -8.54
C VAL A 402 7.96 18.63 -7.15
N ASP A 403 7.31 19.23 -6.18
CA ASP A 403 7.23 18.72 -4.80
C ASP A 403 5.90 19.11 -4.12
N CYS A 404 5.76 18.82 -2.83
CA CYS A 404 4.56 19.13 -2.04
C CYS A 404 4.28 20.63 -1.83
N VAL A 405 5.20 21.53 -2.19
CA VAL A 405 5.07 22.97 -1.96
C VAL A 405 5.15 23.78 -3.27
N THR A 406 5.53 23.16 -4.38
CA THR A 406 5.68 23.80 -5.68
C THR A 406 4.57 23.34 -6.64
N PHE A 407 3.52 24.13 -6.76
CA PHE A 407 2.40 23.84 -7.67
C PHE A 407 2.84 23.81 -9.13
N SER A 408 2.33 22.83 -9.89
CA SER A 408 2.53 22.73 -11.33
C SER A 408 1.26 22.29 -12.05
N TRP A 409 0.92 22.97 -13.15
CA TRP A 409 -0.17 22.56 -14.03
C TRP A 409 0.13 21.28 -14.85
N ASP A 410 1.38 20.85 -14.87
CA ASP A 410 1.82 19.65 -15.60
C ASP A 410 1.94 18.43 -14.68
N SER A 411 1.73 18.60 -13.37
CA SER A 411 1.77 17.52 -12.38
C SER A 411 0.38 16.95 -12.12
N ALA A 412 0.23 15.65 -12.30
CA ALA A 412 -1.00 14.92 -11.99
C ALA A 412 -1.39 15.09 -10.51
N PHE A 413 -0.44 14.97 -9.59
CA PHE A 413 -0.67 15.16 -8.17
C PHE A 413 -1.34 16.51 -7.88
N TRP A 414 -0.80 17.60 -8.43
CA TRP A 414 -1.34 18.94 -8.20
C TRP A 414 -2.71 19.16 -8.86
N ILE A 415 -2.95 18.58 -10.03
CA ILE A 415 -4.24 18.73 -10.73
C ILE A 415 -5.34 17.94 -10.01
N TYR A 416 -5.06 16.69 -9.57
CA TYR A 416 -6.04 15.93 -8.79
C TYR A 416 -6.31 16.61 -7.44
N ASN A 417 -5.27 17.05 -6.73
CA ASN A 417 -5.39 17.75 -5.47
C ASN A 417 -6.20 19.06 -5.59
N TRP A 418 -5.94 19.86 -6.63
CA TRP A 418 -6.68 21.10 -6.90
C TRP A 418 -8.19 20.87 -7.05
N VAL A 419 -8.59 19.87 -7.85
CA VAL A 419 -10.01 19.53 -8.03
C VAL A 419 -10.59 18.95 -6.74
N ALA A 420 -9.86 18.08 -6.05
CA ALA A 420 -10.28 17.48 -4.78
C ALA A 420 -10.54 18.55 -3.71
N ASP A 421 -9.68 19.55 -3.61
CA ASP A 421 -9.82 20.65 -2.63
C ASP A 421 -11.04 21.54 -2.92
N MET A 422 -11.48 21.65 -4.16
CA MET A 422 -12.75 22.33 -4.50
C MET A 422 -13.98 21.49 -4.10
N ILE A 423 -13.90 20.16 -4.23
CA ILE A 423 -15.02 19.24 -3.97
C ILE A 423 -15.20 18.99 -2.48
N ARG A 424 -14.13 18.75 -1.71
CA ARG A 424 -14.18 18.38 -0.29
C ARG A 424 -15.09 19.27 0.57
N PRO A 425 -15.07 20.63 0.46
CA PRO A 425 -15.93 21.51 1.26
C PRO A 425 -17.40 21.49 0.87
N ARG A 426 -17.74 20.99 -0.32
CA ARG A 426 -19.10 20.94 -0.88
C ARG A 426 -19.41 19.56 -1.46
N TYR A 427 -18.94 18.53 -0.81
CA TYR A 427 -18.84 17.17 -1.32
C TYR A 427 -20.14 16.68 -1.99
N SER A 428 -21.27 16.66 -1.28
CA SER A 428 -22.55 16.17 -1.80
C SER A 428 -23.14 16.98 -2.97
N LEU A 429 -22.62 18.17 -3.25
CA LEU A 429 -23.06 18.99 -4.38
C LEU A 429 -22.21 18.80 -5.64
N MET A 430 -20.96 18.33 -5.50
CA MET A 430 -19.99 18.33 -6.59
C MET A 430 -19.46 16.93 -6.93
N ILE A 431 -19.57 15.97 -6.02
CA ILE A 431 -18.96 14.65 -6.19
C ILE A 431 -19.53 13.88 -7.40
N ASP A 432 -20.82 14.04 -7.71
CA ASP A 432 -21.46 13.32 -8.81
C ASP A 432 -20.97 13.81 -10.19
N ASP A 433 -20.70 15.08 -10.35
CA ASP A 433 -20.13 15.65 -11.59
C ASP A 433 -18.70 15.12 -11.83
N MET A 434 -17.88 15.11 -10.78
CA MET A 434 -16.55 14.51 -10.84
C MET A 434 -16.62 13.01 -11.14
N ARG A 435 -17.52 12.29 -10.44
CA ARG A 435 -17.70 10.84 -10.60
C ARG A 435 -18.11 10.47 -12.02
N ALA A 436 -18.92 11.29 -12.68
CA ALA A 436 -19.31 11.09 -14.08
C ALA A 436 -18.08 11.12 -15.02
N VAL A 437 -17.19 12.08 -14.84
CA VAL A 437 -15.94 12.17 -15.62
C VAL A 437 -15.00 11.02 -15.30
N GLN A 438 -14.81 10.70 -14.02
CA GLN A 438 -13.97 9.59 -13.53
C GLN A 438 -14.42 8.24 -14.13
N ASN A 439 -15.71 7.92 -14.00
CA ASN A 439 -16.27 6.67 -14.49
C ASN A 439 -16.13 6.58 -16.02
N ASN A 440 -16.41 7.65 -16.74
CA ASN A 440 -16.28 7.65 -18.20
C ASN A 440 -14.85 7.33 -18.67
N LEU A 441 -13.83 7.90 -18.01
CA LEU A 441 -12.43 7.62 -18.31
C LEU A 441 -12.06 6.17 -18.01
N GLU A 442 -12.35 5.72 -16.78
CA GLU A 442 -11.97 4.39 -16.32
C GLU A 442 -12.74 3.27 -17.05
N ASP A 443 -14.01 3.49 -17.40
CA ASP A 443 -14.77 2.57 -18.23
C ASP A 443 -14.24 2.53 -19.66
N THR A 444 -13.78 3.67 -20.20
CA THR A 444 -13.11 3.73 -21.50
C THR A 444 -11.83 2.90 -21.49
N TYR A 445 -11.01 3.01 -20.44
CA TYR A 445 -9.77 2.25 -20.32
C TYR A 445 -10.03 0.76 -20.14
N ALA A 446 -10.98 0.39 -19.29
CA ALA A 446 -11.35 -1.01 -19.06
C ALA A 446 -11.92 -1.67 -20.33
N ASN A 447 -12.79 -0.98 -21.07
CA ASN A 447 -13.36 -1.47 -22.31
C ASN A 447 -12.33 -1.56 -23.45
N ALA A 448 -11.33 -0.70 -23.49
CA ALA A 448 -10.27 -0.72 -24.48
C ALA A 448 -9.23 -1.82 -24.22
N GLN A 449 -9.07 -2.28 -22.97
CA GLN A 449 -7.97 -3.15 -22.54
C GLN A 449 -7.79 -4.38 -23.45
N ALA A 450 -8.85 -5.12 -23.73
CA ALA A 450 -8.76 -6.33 -24.57
C ALA A 450 -8.29 -6.05 -26.00
N GLY A 451 -8.72 -4.91 -26.59
CA GLY A 451 -8.30 -4.48 -27.94
C GLY A 451 -6.83 -4.03 -27.99
N ILE A 452 -6.40 -3.29 -26.97
CA ILE A 452 -5.01 -2.84 -26.81
C ILE A 452 -4.10 -4.07 -26.65
N GLU A 453 -4.45 -5.00 -25.78
CA GLU A 453 -3.65 -6.21 -25.53
C GLU A 453 -3.60 -7.15 -26.73
N SER A 454 -4.69 -7.29 -27.49
CA SER A 454 -4.70 -8.02 -28.76
C SER A 454 -3.75 -7.40 -29.80
N SER A 455 -3.73 -6.08 -29.87
CA SER A 455 -2.82 -5.32 -30.75
C SER A 455 -1.35 -5.47 -30.28
N ALA A 456 -1.12 -5.38 -28.97
CA ALA A 456 0.20 -5.58 -28.38
C ALA A 456 0.69 -7.01 -28.60
N MET A 457 -0.18 -8.02 -28.48
CA MET A 457 0.15 -9.44 -28.71
C MET A 457 0.57 -9.68 -30.16
N SER A 458 -0.17 -9.09 -31.12
CA SER A 458 0.17 -9.17 -32.55
C SER A 458 1.51 -8.51 -32.92
N LEU A 459 1.88 -7.48 -32.16
CA LEU A 459 3.20 -6.85 -32.26
C LEU A 459 4.27 -7.73 -31.58
N TYR A 460 3.99 -8.25 -30.39
CA TYR A 460 4.91 -9.03 -29.59
C TYR A 460 5.41 -10.28 -30.30
N GLU A 461 4.53 -10.97 -31.03
CA GLU A 461 4.88 -12.14 -31.85
C GLU A 461 5.86 -11.82 -32.98
N LYS A 462 5.89 -10.58 -33.46
CA LYS A 462 6.76 -10.14 -34.55
C LYS A 462 8.00 -9.38 -34.06
N ASP A 463 7.82 -8.53 -33.08
CA ASP A 463 8.84 -7.62 -32.55
C ASP A 463 8.45 -7.21 -31.11
N PRO A 464 8.97 -7.90 -30.07
CA PRO A 464 8.68 -7.56 -28.67
C PRO A 464 9.02 -6.12 -28.29
N VAL A 465 10.01 -5.49 -28.95
CA VAL A 465 10.39 -4.10 -28.67
C VAL A 465 9.29 -3.14 -29.11
N LYS A 466 8.70 -3.36 -30.28
CA LYS A 466 7.55 -2.55 -30.73
C LYS A 466 6.30 -2.74 -29.89
N ALA A 467 6.08 -3.93 -29.35
CA ALA A 467 4.99 -4.16 -28.40
C ALA A 467 5.18 -3.33 -27.11
N LYS A 468 6.38 -3.32 -26.56
CA LYS A 468 6.74 -2.47 -25.41
C LYS A 468 6.54 -0.98 -25.70
N GLU A 469 7.04 -0.50 -26.84
CA GLU A 469 6.88 0.89 -27.26
C GLU A 469 5.39 1.27 -27.41
N PHE A 470 4.60 0.39 -28.01
CA PHE A 470 3.15 0.60 -28.17
C PHE A 470 2.45 0.72 -26.81
N LEU A 471 2.72 -0.19 -25.85
CA LEU A 471 2.14 -0.18 -24.52
C LEU A 471 2.62 1.01 -23.67
N THR A 472 3.90 1.39 -23.80
CA THR A 472 4.44 2.59 -23.16
C THR A 472 3.72 3.85 -23.65
N ASN A 473 3.56 4.00 -24.99
CA ASN A 473 2.86 5.14 -25.57
C ASN A 473 1.39 5.19 -25.13
N TYR A 474 0.71 4.04 -25.08
CA TYR A 474 -0.66 3.96 -24.58
C TYR A 474 -0.75 4.38 -23.10
N SER A 475 0.16 3.91 -22.25
CA SER A 475 0.21 4.30 -20.83
C SER A 475 0.39 5.81 -20.64
N CYS A 476 1.30 6.44 -21.40
CA CYS A 476 1.50 7.87 -21.35
C CYS A 476 0.25 8.64 -21.82
N MET A 477 -0.32 8.23 -22.97
CA MET A 477 -1.49 8.89 -23.55
C MET A 477 -2.72 8.84 -22.63
N THR A 478 -2.97 7.71 -21.94
CA THR A 478 -4.12 7.59 -21.03
C THR A 478 -3.97 8.46 -19.80
N ALA A 479 -2.78 8.55 -19.22
CA ALA A 479 -2.49 9.42 -18.08
C ALA A 479 -2.64 10.91 -18.46
N GLU A 480 -2.08 11.34 -19.59
CA GLU A 480 -2.20 12.71 -20.09
C GLU A 480 -3.65 13.09 -20.39
N SER A 481 -4.42 12.19 -21.02
CA SER A 481 -5.85 12.40 -21.29
C SER A 481 -6.68 12.54 -20.00
N ALA A 482 -6.33 11.81 -18.94
CA ALA A 482 -6.98 11.93 -17.64
C ALA A 482 -6.74 13.33 -17.04
N ILE A 483 -5.50 13.81 -17.06
CA ILE A 483 -5.13 15.14 -16.55
C ILE A 483 -5.83 16.24 -17.33
N ASP A 484 -5.87 16.16 -18.65
CA ASP A 484 -6.58 17.16 -19.49
C ASP A 484 -8.08 17.19 -19.19
N SER A 485 -8.68 16.04 -18.89
CA SER A 485 -10.09 15.95 -18.50
C SER A 485 -10.32 16.56 -17.12
N TRP A 486 -9.37 16.36 -16.19
CA TRP A 486 -9.44 16.95 -14.85
C TRP A 486 -9.23 18.45 -14.82
N LYS A 487 -8.32 18.99 -15.65
CA LYS A 487 -8.17 20.44 -15.83
C LYS A 487 -9.50 21.08 -16.29
N LYS A 488 -10.15 20.48 -17.29
CA LYS A 488 -11.47 20.93 -17.77
C LYS A 488 -12.56 20.86 -16.70
N LEU A 489 -12.56 19.78 -15.89
CA LEU A 489 -13.49 19.63 -14.77
C LEU A 489 -13.29 20.74 -13.73
N GLY A 490 -12.05 21.08 -13.39
CA GLY A 490 -11.75 22.13 -12.43
C GLY A 490 -12.06 23.55 -12.93
N GLU A 491 -12.09 23.77 -14.26
CA GLU A 491 -12.49 25.04 -14.87
C GLU A 491 -14.02 25.21 -14.96
N PHE A 492 -14.80 24.10 -14.89
CA PHE A 492 -16.26 24.08 -14.92
C PHE A 492 -16.87 24.44 -13.56
#